data_08e3b370d77af35236183ebb712dbf1b
#
_entry.id   08e3b370d77af35236183ebb712dbf1b
#
_cell.length_a   1.000
_cell.length_b   1.000
_cell.length_c   1.000
_cell.angle_alpha   90.00
_cell.angle_beta   90.00
_cell.angle_gamma   90.00
#
_symmetry.space_group_name_H-M   'P 1'
#
loop_
_entity.id
_entity.type
_entity.pdbx_description
1 polymer ?
#
loop_
_entity_poly.entity_id
_entity_poly.type
_entity_poly.pdbx_seq_one_letter_code
_entity_poly.pdbx_strand_id
1 'polypeptide(L)'
;MSRSFYCLDWHSRKNYTVIMENELELTKKRLSELARRAEKRGIPVESDFLTPAEQLELTRMRCEPYVFDGGYEQAERRCAVFLPRDGCEWESGIVCLEIAPSNEKFAEPLTHRDYLGALMALGIKRETMGDIVIQGKRAYLFCLDSIAPYITGQLEEVRRTRVKVCAVEPEVIEPPEPPKETSVNVQSARLDSLVAAVYKLSRGEVQKLFERELVLVNSLPPKSPGMPAKEGDVISVRGHGRFAFVAEAGETRKGRVKALVRIY
;
A
#
# COMPACT_ATOMS: atom_id res chain seq x y z
N MET A 1 3.94 -24.05 -24.41
CA MET A 1 5.31 -24.07 -23.91
C MET A 1 5.45 -23.03 -22.81
N SER A 2 5.31 -23.52 -21.58
CA SER A 2 5.37 -22.72 -20.35
C SER A 2 6.84 -22.48 -19.99
N ARG A 3 7.33 -21.23 -20.02
CA ARG A 3 8.63 -20.87 -19.47
C ARG A 3 8.46 -20.31 -18.07
N SER A 4 8.81 -21.14 -17.15
CA SER A 4 9.21 -21.00 -15.79
C SER A 4 9.95 -19.66 -15.49
N PHE A 5 9.28 -18.77 -14.76
CA PHE A 5 9.90 -17.64 -14.05
C PHE A 5 10.09 -18.01 -12.57
N TYR A 6 10.91 -19.02 -12.28
CA TYR A 6 11.21 -19.40 -10.90
C TYR A 6 12.61 -19.98 -10.81
N CYS A 7 13.56 -19.13 -10.56
CA CYS A 7 14.71 -19.39 -9.69
C CYS A 7 15.50 -18.09 -9.50
N LEU A 8 15.03 -17.22 -8.61
CA LEU A 8 15.93 -16.23 -8.04
C LEU A 8 16.80 -16.97 -7.01
N ASP A 9 18.06 -17.11 -7.34
CA ASP A 9 19.08 -17.77 -6.55
C ASP A 9 19.24 -17.10 -5.17
N TRP A 10 19.65 -17.83 -4.13
CA TRP A 10 19.83 -17.36 -2.75
C TRP A 10 20.71 -16.09 -2.64
N HIS A 11 21.65 -15.91 -3.57
CA HIS A 11 22.44 -14.67 -3.68
C HIS A 11 21.61 -13.45 -4.11
N SER A 12 20.63 -13.64 -4.98
CA SER A 12 19.70 -12.58 -5.39
C SER A 12 18.77 -12.14 -4.25
N ARG A 13 18.46 -13.02 -3.30
CA ARG A 13 17.60 -12.76 -2.14
C ARG A 13 18.27 -11.88 -1.09
N LYS A 14 19.53 -12.16 -0.75
CA LYS A 14 20.33 -11.28 0.11
C LYS A 14 20.45 -9.88 -0.47
N ASN A 15 20.63 -9.79 -1.79
CA ASN A 15 20.69 -8.51 -2.48
C ASN A 15 19.36 -7.75 -2.41
N TYR A 16 18.20 -8.44 -2.50
CA TYR A 16 16.88 -7.80 -2.41
C TYR A 16 16.63 -7.19 -1.03
N THR A 17 16.91 -7.91 0.06
CA THR A 17 16.77 -7.40 1.43
C THR A 17 17.70 -6.21 1.68
N VAL A 18 18.96 -6.30 1.25
CA VAL A 18 19.94 -5.20 1.35
C VAL A 18 19.52 -3.99 0.51
N ILE A 19 18.97 -4.21 -0.68
CA ILE A 19 18.45 -3.13 -1.53
C ILE A 19 17.28 -2.44 -0.84
N MET A 20 16.32 -3.18 -0.31
CA MET A 20 15.17 -2.63 0.42
C MET A 20 15.58 -1.87 1.69
N GLU A 21 16.55 -2.39 2.46
CA GLU A 21 17.09 -1.69 3.62
C GLU A 21 17.79 -0.38 3.22
N ASN A 22 18.58 -0.40 2.13
CA ASN A 22 19.22 0.80 1.60
C ASN A 22 18.21 1.82 1.08
N GLU A 23 17.17 1.40 0.38
CA GLU A 23 16.08 2.27 -0.09
C GLU A 23 15.38 2.93 1.09
N LEU A 24 15.11 2.17 2.15
CA LEU A 24 14.47 2.68 3.35
C LEU A 24 15.35 3.71 4.09
N GLU A 25 16.66 3.48 4.17
CA GLU A 25 17.62 4.44 4.75
C GLU A 25 17.74 5.72 3.90
N LEU A 26 17.69 5.62 2.58
CA LEU A 26 17.64 6.77 1.69
C LEU A 26 16.36 7.57 1.88
N THR A 27 15.21 6.88 2.00
CA THR A 27 13.93 7.50 2.30
C THR A 27 13.96 8.25 3.63
N LYS A 28 14.52 7.66 4.69
CA LYS A 28 14.68 8.34 5.99
C LYS A 28 15.49 9.63 5.89
N LYS A 29 16.62 9.61 5.19
CA LYS A 29 17.44 10.79 4.96
C LYS A 29 16.68 11.89 4.24
N ARG A 30 15.94 11.51 3.17
CA ARG A 30 15.11 12.42 2.39
C ARG A 30 14.00 13.05 3.25
N LEU A 31 13.27 12.22 4.02
CA LEU A 31 12.19 12.71 4.91
C LEU A 31 12.74 13.66 5.99
N SER A 32 13.90 13.34 6.60
CA SER A 32 14.57 14.24 7.57
C SER A 32 14.97 15.57 6.93
N GLU A 33 15.37 15.56 5.66
CA GLU A 33 15.71 16.79 4.94
C GLU A 33 14.46 17.63 4.64
N LEU A 34 13.34 17.01 4.25
CA LEU A 34 12.07 17.71 4.01
C LEU A 34 11.57 18.38 5.30
N ALA A 35 11.60 17.66 6.44
CA ALA A 35 11.25 18.21 7.75
C ALA A 35 12.11 19.45 8.09
N ARG A 36 13.41 19.36 7.88
CA ARG A 36 14.34 20.46 8.10
C ARG A 36 14.11 21.66 7.16
N ARG A 37 13.66 21.39 5.92
CA ARG A 37 13.30 22.46 4.97
C ARG A 37 12.04 23.19 5.42
N ALA A 38 11.01 22.47 5.88
CA ALA A 38 9.78 23.06 6.39
C ALA A 38 10.10 24.02 7.54
N GLU A 39 10.86 23.57 8.54
CA GLU A 39 11.28 24.38 9.67
C GLU A 39 12.09 25.60 9.25
N LYS A 40 13.09 25.42 8.38
CA LYS A 40 13.97 26.53 7.94
C LYS A 40 13.25 27.59 7.11
N ARG A 41 12.26 27.18 6.30
CA ARG A 41 11.55 28.09 5.40
C ARG A 41 10.28 28.68 6.01
N GLY A 42 9.79 28.12 7.11
CA GLY A 42 8.52 28.51 7.72
C GLY A 42 7.30 28.23 6.83
N ILE A 43 7.40 27.26 5.92
CA ILE A 43 6.33 26.87 4.99
C ILE A 43 6.17 25.34 4.96
N PRO A 44 4.98 24.82 4.63
CA PRO A 44 4.77 23.38 4.47
C PRO A 44 5.67 22.81 3.36
N VAL A 45 6.15 21.59 3.57
CA VAL A 45 6.92 20.84 2.56
C VAL A 45 6.37 19.43 2.47
N GLU A 46 5.91 19.06 1.28
CA GLU A 46 5.30 17.77 1.01
C GLU A 46 6.32 16.77 0.45
N SER A 47 6.15 15.50 0.83
CA SER A 47 6.87 14.39 0.21
C SER A 47 6.11 13.86 -0.99
N ASP A 48 6.74 12.97 -1.78
CA ASP A 48 5.99 12.10 -2.67
C ASP A 48 5.18 11.08 -1.86
N PHE A 49 4.31 10.30 -2.55
CA PHE A 49 3.53 9.24 -1.92
C PHE A 49 4.39 8.15 -1.32
N LEU A 50 4.25 7.97 -0.02
CA LEU A 50 4.92 6.95 0.77
C LEU A 50 4.12 5.65 0.78
N THR A 51 4.82 4.54 0.74
CA THR A 51 4.24 3.23 1.05
C THR A 51 3.91 3.10 2.54
N PRO A 52 3.03 2.18 2.96
CA PRO A 52 2.76 1.94 4.39
C PRO A 52 4.02 1.65 5.22
N ALA A 53 5.02 0.98 4.63
CA ALA A 53 6.31 0.73 5.29
C ALA A 53 7.11 2.01 5.54
N GLU A 54 7.18 2.90 4.56
CA GLU A 54 7.86 4.20 4.68
C GLU A 54 7.14 5.12 5.67
N GLN A 55 5.80 5.13 5.67
CA GLN A 55 4.99 5.84 6.67
C GLN A 55 5.28 5.35 8.10
N LEU A 56 5.37 4.03 8.29
CA LEU A 56 5.71 3.44 9.58
C LEU A 56 7.13 3.86 10.03
N GLU A 57 8.09 3.90 9.11
CA GLU A 57 9.44 4.35 9.43
C GLU A 57 9.46 5.86 9.78
N LEU A 58 8.71 6.69 9.07
CA LEU A 58 8.58 8.12 9.42
C LEU A 58 8.04 8.30 10.85
N THR A 59 7.01 7.54 11.23
CA THR A 59 6.45 7.57 12.59
C THR A 59 7.50 7.24 13.65
N ARG A 60 8.46 6.34 13.35
CA ARG A 60 9.56 5.96 14.25
C ARG A 60 10.65 7.03 14.37
N MET A 61 10.80 7.87 13.35
CA MET A 61 11.87 8.87 13.28
C MET A 61 11.67 10.06 14.21
N ARG A 62 10.47 10.29 14.74
CA ARG A 62 10.12 11.43 15.61
C ARG A 62 10.50 12.79 15.03
N CYS A 63 10.28 12.99 13.72
CA CYS A 63 10.56 14.25 13.02
C CYS A 63 9.30 15.10 12.86
N GLU A 64 8.51 15.21 13.92
CA GLU A 64 7.31 16.07 13.97
C GLU A 64 7.67 17.56 13.98
N PRO A 65 6.75 18.44 13.54
CA PRO A 65 5.36 18.17 13.15
C PRO A 65 5.18 17.76 11.68
N TYR A 66 4.33 16.78 11.43
CA TYR A 66 3.87 16.42 10.11
C TYR A 66 2.44 15.84 10.16
N VAL A 67 1.75 15.85 9.01
CA VAL A 67 0.48 15.17 8.81
C VAL A 67 0.60 14.24 7.59
N PHE A 68 -0.20 13.18 7.55
CA PHE A 68 -0.32 12.33 6.36
C PHE A 68 -1.53 12.76 5.56
N ASP A 69 -1.34 12.94 4.25
CA ASP A 69 -2.38 13.21 3.28
C ASP A 69 -2.33 12.20 2.14
N GLY A 70 -3.45 11.60 1.82
CA GLY A 70 -3.60 10.67 0.69
C GLY A 70 -4.70 11.08 -0.28
N GLY A 71 -5.29 12.28 -0.06
CA GLY A 71 -6.40 12.82 -0.85
C GLY A 71 -7.78 12.26 -0.44
N TYR A 72 -7.85 11.23 0.41
CA TYR A 72 -9.09 10.71 1.00
C TYR A 72 -8.79 9.92 2.29
N GLU A 73 -9.81 9.70 3.12
CA GLU A 73 -9.64 9.22 4.49
C GLU A 73 -9.00 7.82 4.59
N GLN A 74 -9.39 6.88 3.72
CA GLN A 74 -8.91 5.49 3.75
C GLN A 74 -7.66 5.25 2.91
N ALA A 75 -6.96 6.30 2.49
CA ALA A 75 -5.78 6.18 1.63
C ALA A 75 -4.69 5.31 2.28
N GLU A 76 -4.18 4.35 1.50
CA GLU A 76 -3.05 3.53 1.92
C GLU A 76 -1.72 4.21 1.64
N ARG A 77 -1.59 4.77 0.45
CA ARG A 77 -0.43 5.57 0.08
C ARG A 77 -0.71 7.03 0.42
N ARG A 78 0.19 7.65 1.16
CA ARG A 78 0.02 9.02 1.66
C ARG A 78 1.31 9.80 1.49
N CYS A 79 1.18 11.07 1.18
CA CYS A 79 2.26 12.03 1.31
C CYS A 79 2.44 12.41 2.79
N ALA A 80 3.65 12.72 3.20
CA ALA A 80 3.91 13.38 4.48
C ALA A 80 4.07 14.88 4.23
N VAL A 81 3.21 15.67 4.83
CA VAL A 81 3.27 17.13 4.81
C VAL A 81 3.96 17.59 6.09
N PHE A 82 5.20 18.01 5.98
CA PHE A 82 5.97 18.55 7.09
C PHE A 82 5.60 20.00 7.31
N LEU A 83 5.24 20.34 8.56
CA LEU A 83 4.83 21.66 8.97
C LEU A 83 5.92 22.34 9.77
N PRO A 84 6.06 23.68 9.72
CA PRO A 84 6.91 24.41 10.67
C PRO A 84 6.31 24.33 12.07
N ARG A 85 7.15 24.42 13.12
CA ARG A 85 6.70 24.30 14.51
C ARG A 85 5.70 25.37 14.94
N ASP A 86 5.83 26.57 14.38
CA ASP A 86 4.89 27.67 14.64
C ASP A 86 3.52 27.47 14.00
N GLY A 87 3.35 26.37 13.27
CA GLY A 87 2.12 26.06 12.52
C GLY A 87 1.97 26.89 11.25
N CYS A 88 1.22 26.38 10.30
CA CYS A 88 0.80 27.12 9.12
C CYS A 88 -0.41 26.42 8.51
N GLU A 89 -1.20 27.16 7.77
CA GLU A 89 -2.20 26.59 6.89
C GLU A 89 -1.52 25.92 5.69
N TRP A 90 -2.09 24.84 5.20
CA TRP A 90 -1.60 24.14 4.02
C TRP A 90 -2.80 23.61 3.21
N GLU A 91 -2.61 23.50 1.94
CA GLU A 91 -3.54 22.90 1.00
C GLU A 91 -2.95 21.60 0.48
N SER A 92 -3.82 20.62 0.20
CA SER A 92 -3.41 19.34 -0.37
C SER A 92 -2.84 19.54 -1.77
N GLY A 93 -1.64 19.04 -2.02
CA GLY A 93 -1.06 18.95 -3.36
C GLY A 93 -1.51 17.69 -4.13
N ILE A 94 -2.60 17.04 -3.68
CA ILE A 94 -3.12 15.80 -4.26
C ILE A 94 -4.40 16.09 -5.03
N VAL A 95 -4.49 15.55 -6.24
CA VAL A 95 -5.65 15.63 -7.13
C VAL A 95 -6.24 14.25 -7.33
N CYS A 96 -7.55 14.15 -7.36
CA CYS A 96 -8.27 12.94 -7.77
C CYS A 96 -8.61 13.03 -9.26
N LEU A 97 -8.19 12.04 -10.04
CA LEU A 97 -8.51 11.90 -11.46
C LEU A 97 -9.47 10.72 -11.67
N GLU A 98 -10.64 11.00 -12.22
CA GLU A 98 -11.52 9.94 -12.74
C GLU A 98 -11.00 9.46 -14.09
N ILE A 99 -10.81 8.15 -14.24
CA ILE A 99 -10.48 7.47 -15.49
C ILE A 99 -11.69 6.64 -15.89
N ALA A 100 -12.50 7.18 -16.80
CA ALA A 100 -13.75 6.57 -17.25
C ALA A 100 -13.62 6.03 -18.68
N PRO A 101 -14.24 4.89 -19.02
CA PRO A 101 -14.27 4.42 -20.39
C PRO A 101 -15.05 5.39 -21.28
N SER A 102 -14.53 5.69 -22.47
CA SER A 102 -15.21 6.57 -23.44
C SER A 102 -16.54 5.99 -23.90
N ASN A 103 -16.72 4.67 -23.81
CA ASN A 103 -17.98 3.98 -24.07
C ASN A 103 -18.14 2.81 -23.10
N GLU A 104 -18.99 3.00 -22.09
CA GLU A 104 -19.24 1.99 -21.06
C GLU A 104 -19.81 0.66 -21.59
N LYS A 105 -20.57 0.70 -22.69
CA LYS A 105 -21.21 -0.48 -23.26
C LYS A 105 -20.20 -1.51 -23.76
N PHE A 106 -19.06 -1.04 -24.28
CA PHE A 106 -18.02 -1.91 -24.86
C PHE A 106 -16.78 -2.02 -23.98
N ALA A 107 -16.79 -1.38 -22.81
CA ALA A 107 -15.67 -1.43 -21.89
C ALA A 107 -15.57 -2.82 -21.24
N GLU A 108 -14.39 -3.40 -21.32
CA GLU A 108 -14.04 -4.61 -20.56
C GLU A 108 -13.81 -4.27 -19.07
N PRO A 109 -14.01 -5.24 -18.17
CA PRO A 109 -13.65 -5.05 -16.77
C PRO A 109 -12.13 -4.93 -16.64
N LEU A 110 -11.65 -3.76 -16.18
CA LEU A 110 -10.25 -3.47 -15.96
C LEU A 110 -9.89 -3.66 -14.49
N THR A 111 -8.69 -4.14 -14.24
CA THR A 111 -8.16 -4.36 -12.90
C THR A 111 -7.20 -3.24 -12.49
N HIS A 112 -6.89 -3.15 -11.20
CA HIS A 112 -5.86 -2.25 -10.68
C HIS A 112 -4.53 -2.37 -11.45
N ARG A 113 -4.12 -3.59 -11.83
CA ARG A 113 -2.89 -3.82 -12.59
C ARG A 113 -2.94 -3.23 -14.00
N ASP A 114 -4.11 -3.21 -14.62
CA ASP A 114 -4.27 -2.68 -15.97
C ASP A 114 -4.10 -1.16 -15.97
N TYR A 115 -4.74 -0.47 -15.01
CA TYR A 115 -4.56 0.97 -14.83
C TYR A 115 -3.13 1.32 -14.43
N LEU A 116 -2.57 0.65 -13.43
CA LEU A 116 -1.19 0.89 -13.03
C LEU A 116 -0.20 0.64 -14.17
N GLY A 117 -0.40 -0.43 -14.95
CA GLY A 117 0.44 -0.76 -16.09
C GLY A 117 0.40 0.32 -17.18
N ALA A 118 -0.79 0.85 -17.49
CA ALA A 118 -0.95 1.94 -18.46
C ALA A 118 -0.25 3.23 -17.99
N LEU A 119 -0.41 3.61 -16.72
CA LEU A 119 0.25 4.77 -16.12
C LEU A 119 1.78 4.63 -16.11
N MET A 120 2.29 3.46 -15.73
CA MET A 120 3.73 3.19 -15.76
C MET A 120 4.30 3.18 -17.19
N ALA A 121 3.53 2.76 -18.18
CA ALA A 121 3.93 2.80 -19.59
C ALA A 121 4.09 4.24 -20.12
N LEU A 122 3.42 5.22 -19.52
CA LEU A 122 3.64 6.64 -19.78
C LEU A 122 4.94 7.20 -19.16
N GLY A 123 5.72 6.37 -18.46
CA GLY A 123 6.95 6.80 -17.78
C GLY A 123 6.71 7.51 -16.44
N ILE A 124 5.49 7.46 -15.91
CA ILE A 124 5.14 8.09 -14.63
C ILE A 124 5.77 7.30 -13.49
N LYS A 125 6.41 8.00 -12.56
CA LYS A 125 7.02 7.38 -11.39
C LYS A 125 5.97 6.95 -10.37
N ARG A 126 6.15 5.79 -9.75
CA ARG A 126 5.18 5.24 -8.78
C ARG A 126 5.02 6.13 -7.54
N GLU A 127 6.07 6.85 -7.16
CA GLU A 127 6.06 7.77 -6.02
C GLU A 127 5.20 9.03 -6.24
N THR A 128 4.89 9.40 -7.49
CA THR A 128 3.99 10.54 -7.78
C THR A 128 2.51 10.14 -7.78
N MET A 129 2.22 8.84 -7.59
CA MET A 129 0.87 8.27 -7.60
C MET A 129 0.53 7.64 -6.25
N GLY A 130 -0.63 7.99 -5.74
CA GLY A 130 -1.28 7.39 -4.59
C GLY A 130 -2.02 6.10 -4.92
N ASP A 131 -3.22 5.99 -4.41
CA ASP A 131 -4.10 4.85 -4.62
C ASP A 131 -4.87 4.95 -5.93
N ILE A 132 -5.25 3.79 -6.45
CA ILE A 132 -6.19 3.64 -7.57
C ILE A 132 -7.41 2.91 -7.04
N VAL A 133 -8.51 3.59 -6.89
CA VAL A 133 -9.79 3.05 -6.42
C VAL A 133 -10.65 2.68 -7.63
N ILE A 134 -11.12 1.43 -7.70
CA ILE A 134 -11.96 0.98 -8.82
C ILE A 134 -13.41 0.89 -8.35
N GLN A 135 -14.29 1.56 -9.09
CA GLN A 135 -15.74 1.50 -8.87
C GLN A 135 -16.44 1.16 -10.18
N GLY A 136 -16.94 -0.06 -10.27
CA GLY A 136 -17.55 -0.57 -11.50
C GLY A 136 -16.56 -0.61 -12.67
N LYS A 137 -16.81 0.20 -13.69
CA LYS A 137 -15.94 0.33 -14.88
C LYS A 137 -15.04 1.56 -14.86
N ARG A 138 -15.05 2.32 -13.78
CA ARG A 138 -14.26 3.56 -13.60
C ARG A 138 -13.17 3.32 -12.60
N ALA A 139 -12.09 4.09 -12.69
CA ALA A 139 -11.06 4.16 -11.69
C ALA A 139 -10.83 5.61 -11.27
N TYR A 140 -10.49 5.78 -10.01
CA TYR A 140 -10.14 7.07 -9.42
C TYR A 140 -8.69 6.98 -8.98
N LEU A 141 -7.84 7.80 -9.58
CA LEU A 141 -6.41 7.88 -9.31
C LEU A 141 -6.14 9.11 -8.46
N PHE A 142 -5.54 8.93 -7.30
CA PHE A 142 -4.95 10.01 -6.55
C PHE A 142 -3.51 10.22 -7.00
N CYS A 143 -3.13 11.45 -7.32
CA CYS A 143 -1.77 11.77 -7.76
C CYS A 143 -1.39 13.19 -7.35
N LEU A 144 -0.09 13.50 -7.38
CA LEU A 144 0.37 14.86 -7.18
C LEU A 144 -0.20 15.78 -8.28
N ASP A 145 -0.57 17.00 -7.91
CA ASP A 145 -1.11 18.03 -8.81
C ASP A 145 -0.18 18.30 -10.00
N SER A 146 1.13 18.26 -9.76
CA SER A 146 2.16 18.48 -10.77
C SER A 146 2.14 17.48 -11.93
N ILE A 147 1.67 16.24 -11.70
CA ILE A 147 1.60 15.19 -12.75
C ILE A 147 0.21 15.06 -13.37
N ALA A 148 -0.83 15.58 -12.73
CA ALA A 148 -2.22 15.44 -13.17
C ALA A 148 -2.48 15.94 -14.61
N PRO A 149 -1.97 17.11 -15.05
CA PRO A 149 -2.16 17.59 -16.42
C PRO A 149 -1.54 16.64 -17.47
N TYR A 150 -0.38 16.04 -17.14
CA TYR A 150 0.28 15.08 -18.03
C TYR A 150 -0.55 13.81 -18.18
N ILE A 151 -1.07 13.26 -17.07
CA ILE A 151 -1.93 12.07 -17.10
C ILE A 151 -3.20 12.36 -17.90
N THR A 152 -3.86 13.47 -17.63
CA THR A 152 -5.08 13.88 -18.32
C THR A 152 -4.89 14.04 -19.83
N GLY A 153 -3.71 14.53 -20.24
CA GLY A 153 -3.40 14.75 -21.65
C GLY A 153 -2.87 13.53 -22.41
N GLN A 154 -2.33 12.52 -21.70
CA GLN A 154 -1.62 11.41 -22.34
C GLN A 154 -2.30 10.05 -22.17
N LEU A 155 -3.14 9.85 -21.14
CA LEU A 155 -3.79 8.57 -20.92
C LEU A 155 -5.07 8.44 -21.75
N GLU A 156 -4.94 7.90 -22.95
CA GLU A 156 -6.07 7.71 -23.88
C GLU A 156 -6.65 6.30 -23.85
N GLU A 157 -5.85 5.29 -23.43
CA GLU A 157 -6.23 3.89 -23.49
C GLU A 157 -5.64 3.10 -22.31
N VAL A 158 -6.47 2.19 -21.75
CA VAL A 158 -6.04 1.17 -20.78
C VAL A 158 -6.34 -0.20 -21.40
N ARG A 159 -5.30 -0.99 -21.71
CA ARG A 159 -5.38 -2.21 -22.53
C ARG A 159 -5.99 -1.92 -23.89
N ARG A 160 -7.27 -2.30 -24.08
CA ARG A 160 -8.06 -2.11 -25.32
C ARG A 160 -9.23 -1.14 -25.11
N THR A 161 -9.35 -0.57 -23.93
CA THR A 161 -10.45 0.33 -23.58
C THR A 161 -9.99 1.77 -23.71
N ARG A 162 -10.57 2.52 -24.62
CA ARG A 162 -10.35 3.97 -24.68
C ARG A 162 -10.98 4.63 -23.46
N VAL A 163 -10.23 5.52 -22.84
CA VAL A 163 -10.62 6.22 -21.62
C VAL A 163 -10.61 7.72 -21.79
N LYS A 164 -11.34 8.39 -20.92
CA LYS A 164 -11.27 9.84 -20.69
C LYS A 164 -10.86 10.07 -19.25
N VAL A 165 -9.99 11.04 -19.05
CA VAL A 165 -9.48 11.41 -17.74
C VAL A 165 -9.90 12.83 -17.42
N CYS A 166 -10.47 13.05 -16.24
CA CYS A 166 -10.82 14.37 -15.74
C CYS A 166 -10.60 14.47 -14.23
N ALA A 167 -10.26 15.66 -13.75
CA ALA A 167 -10.20 15.93 -12.33
C ALA A 167 -11.61 15.95 -11.73
N VAL A 168 -11.75 15.36 -10.54
CA VAL A 168 -13.01 15.28 -9.79
C VAL A 168 -12.74 15.50 -8.31
N GLU A 169 -13.78 15.90 -7.57
CA GLU A 169 -13.70 15.97 -6.12
C GLU A 169 -13.70 14.56 -5.50
N PRO A 170 -12.91 14.31 -4.45
CA PRO A 170 -12.81 12.99 -3.83
C PRO A 170 -14.12 12.43 -3.26
N GLU A 171 -15.09 13.28 -2.93
CA GLU A 171 -16.43 12.93 -2.42
C GLU A 171 -17.26 12.10 -3.39
N VAL A 172 -16.91 12.09 -4.67
CA VAL A 172 -17.53 11.22 -5.70
C VAL A 172 -17.23 9.75 -5.45
N ILE A 173 -16.17 9.46 -4.70
CA ILE A 173 -15.74 8.09 -4.45
C ILE A 173 -16.56 7.51 -3.30
N GLU A 174 -17.33 6.47 -3.59
CA GLU A 174 -17.93 5.67 -2.54
C GLU A 174 -16.84 5.06 -1.67
N PRO A 175 -16.87 5.23 -0.33
CA PRO A 175 -15.88 4.62 0.53
C PRO A 175 -15.90 3.11 0.29
N PRO A 176 -14.73 2.46 0.18
CA PRO A 176 -14.68 1.01 0.03
C PRO A 176 -15.41 0.34 1.18
N GLU A 177 -16.13 -0.76 0.91
CA GLU A 177 -16.72 -1.53 1.99
C GLU A 177 -15.67 -1.80 3.07
N PRO A 178 -15.99 -1.55 4.35
CA PRO A 178 -15.03 -1.80 5.40
C PRO A 178 -14.62 -3.26 5.35
N PRO A 179 -13.32 -3.55 5.41
CA PRO A 179 -12.83 -4.92 5.33
C PRO A 179 -13.46 -5.78 6.44
N LYS A 180 -13.88 -6.98 6.07
CA LYS A 180 -14.62 -7.87 6.98
C LYS A 180 -13.74 -8.32 8.14
N GLU A 181 -14.16 -7.97 9.35
CA GLU A 181 -13.55 -8.53 10.55
C GLU A 181 -14.06 -9.96 10.77
N THR A 182 -13.13 -10.85 10.96
CA THR A 182 -13.42 -12.25 11.28
C THR A 182 -12.49 -12.76 12.36
N SER A 183 -12.93 -13.78 13.10
CA SER A 183 -12.08 -14.38 14.12
C SER A 183 -11.58 -15.75 13.67
N VAL A 184 -10.28 -15.98 13.82
CA VAL A 184 -9.65 -17.28 13.58
C VAL A 184 -9.09 -17.86 14.88
N ASN A 185 -9.17 -19.18 15.01
CA ASN A 185 -8.67 -19.88 16.20
C ASN A 185 -7.27 -20.42 15.93
N VAL A 186 -6.28 -19.91 16.65
CA VAL A 186 -4.86 -20.29 16.52
C VAL A 186 -4.31 -20.76 17.86
N GLN A 187 -3.19 -21.50 17.86
CA GLN A 187 -2.51 -21.86 19.12
C GLN A 187 -1.83 -20.65 19.77
N SER A 188 -1.36 -19.73 18.96
CA SER A 188 -0.75 -18.46 19.36
C SER A 188 -0.81 -17.50 18.18
N ALA A 189 -0.75 -16.18 18.42
CA ALA A 189 -0.76 -15.13 17.38
C ALA A 189 0.57 -15.04 16.62
N ARG A 190 1.15 -16.19 16.21
CA ARG A 190 2.33 -16.25 15.36
C ARG A 190 1.93 -16.11 13.90
N LEU A 191 2.82 -15.52 13.10
CA LEU A 191 2.58 -15.28 11.67
C LEU A 191 2.22 -16.56 10.92
N ASP A 192 2.97 -17.65 11.13
CA ASP A 192 2.70 -18.94 10.48
C ASP A 192 1.31 -19.49 10.82
N SER A 193 0.91 -19.37 12.09
CA SER A 193 -0.39 -19.83 12.57
C SER A 193 -1.54 -18.99 12.04
N LEU A 194 -1.36 -17.67 11.97
CA LEU A 194 -2.34 -16.74 11.43
C LEU A 194 -2.53 -16.95 9.91
N VAL A 195 -1.44 -17.03 9.14
CA VAL A 195 -1.49 -17.31 7.69
C VAL A 195 -2.20 -18.65 7.41
N ALA A 196 -1.85 -19.71 8.18
CA ALA A 196 -2.50 -21.01 8.04
C ALA A 196 -4.00 -20.92 8.30
N ALA A 197 -4.41 -20.22 9.35
CA ALA A 197 -5.81 -20.14 9.77
C ALA A 197 -6.65 -19.27 8.82
N VAL A 198 -6.12 -18.11 8.40
CA VAL A 198 -6.84 -17.16 7.52
C VAL A 198 -7.05 -17.75 6.14
N TYR A 199 -6.03 -18.35 5.55
CA TYR A 199 -6.11 -18.90 4.19
C TYR A 199 -6.39 -20.41 4.14
N LYS A 200 -6.62 -21.06 5.29
CA LYS A 200 -6.90 -22.49 5.41
C LYS A 200 -5.82 -23.36 4.74
N LEU A 201 -4.56 -22.99 4.96
CA LEU A 201 -3.40 -23.67 4.40
C LEU A 201 -2.82 -24.69 5.39
N SER A 202 -2.22 -25.75 4.85
CA SER A 202 -1.44 -26.70 5.63
C SER A 202 -0.13 -26.07 6.12
N ARG A 203 0.46 -26.63 7.18
CA ARG A 203 1.76 -26.18 7.70
C ARG A 203 2.87 -26.21 6.65
N GLY A 204 2.86 -27.23 5.80
CA GLY A 204 3.86 -27.38 4.72
C GLY A 204 3.72 -26.32 3.62
N GLU A 205 2.48 -25.93 3.28
CA GLU A 205 2.22 -24.83 2.32
C GLU A 205 2.67 -23.49 2.90
N VAL A 206 2.31 -23.22 4.16
CA VAL A 206 2.73 -22.00 4.85
C VAL A 206 4.26 -21.91 4.91
N GLN A 207 4.93 -22.99 5.29
CA GLN A 207 6.40 -23.01 5.33
C GLN A 207 7.02 -22.67 3.97
N LYS A 208 6.49 -23.22 2.87
CA LYS A 208 6.93 -22.88 1.51
C LYS A 208 6.70 -21.41 1.15
N LEU A 209 5.62 -20.80 1.64
CA LEU A 209 5.36 -19.37 1.43
C LEU A 209 6.43 -18.51 2.12
N PHE A 210 6.79 -18.83 3.35
CA PHE A 210 7.87 -18.13 4.06
C PHE A 210 9.26 -18.38 3.44
N GLU A 211 9.58 -19.61 3.08
CA GLU A 211 10.83 -19.96 2.40
C GLU A 211 10.99 -19.22 1.06
N ARG A 212 9.89 -18.94 0.38
CA ARG A 212 9.85 -18.18 -0.88
C ARG A 212 9.71 -16.67 -0.69
N GLU A 213 9.71 -16.18 0.55
CA GLU A 213 9.50 -14.77 0.88
C GLU A 213 8.21 -14.16 0.27
N LEU A 214 7.17 -14.99 0.18
CA LEU A 214 5.87 -14.57 -0.32
C LEU A 214 4.98 -13.97 0.78
N VAL A 215 5.43 -14.04 2.04
CA VAL A 215 4.76 -13.43 3.21
C VAL A 215 5.51 -12.17 3.59
N LEU A 216 4.79 -11.06 3.65
CA LEU A 216 5.32 -9.77 4.09
C LEU A 216 4.51 -9.27 5.28
N VAL A 217 5.17 -8.65 6.24
CA VAL A 217 4.56 -7.96 7.38
C VAL A 217 4.89 -6.48 7.25
N ASN A 218 3.87 -5.63 7.15
CA ASN A 218 4.05 -4.19 6.90
C ASN A 218 4.99 -3.93 5.70
N SER A 219 4.79 -4.71 4.62
CA SER A 219 5.55 -4.69 3.37
C SER A 219 7.01 -5.19 3.46
N LEU A 220 7.47 -5.68 4.61
CA LEU A 220 8.82 -6.22 4.81
C LEU A 220 8.77 -7.73 5.06
N PRO A 221 9.78 -8.49 4.60
CA PRO A 221 9.90 -9.91 4.95
C PRO A 221 10.09 -10.09 6.46
N PRO A 222 9.31 -10.96 7.12
CA PRO A 222 9.47 -11.20 8.54
C PRO A 222 10.77 -11.97 8.84
N LYS A 223 11.37 -11.73 10.00
CA LYS A 223 12.62 -12.39 10.42
C LYS A 223 12.47 -13.91 10.56
N SER A 224 11.29 -14.39 10.92
CA SER A 224 11.00 -15.83 11.01
C SER A 224 9.50 -16.10 10.90
N PRO A 225 9.08 -17.30 10.46
CA PRO A 225 7.68 -17.71 10.42
C PRO A 225 7.01 -17.69 11.80
N GLY A 226 7.78 -18.00 12.85
CA GLY A 226 7.31 -18.05 14.22
C GLY A 226 7.25 -16.71 14.95
N MET A 227 7.54 -15.59 14.28
CA MET A 227 7.47 -14.26 14.88
C MET A 227 6.04 -13.96 15.33
N PRO A 228 5.81 -13.44 16.55
CA PRO A 228 4.50 -12.99 16.97
C PRO A 228 4.05 -11.79 16.15
N ALA A 229 2.80 -11.80 15.71
CA ALA A 229 2.17 -10.64 15.12
C ALA A 229 1.85 -9.61 16.20
N LYS A 230 1.94 -8.33 15.86
CA LYS A 230 1.54 -7.22 16.72
C LYS A 230 0.21 -6.66 16.25
N GLU A 231 -0.56 -6.11 17.15
CA GLU A 231 -1.79 -5.41 16.81
C GLU A 231 -1.50 -4.29 15.78
N GLY A 232 -2.32 -4.27 14.73
CA GLY A 232 -2.12 -3.37 13.59
C GLY A 232 -1.18 -3.89 12.50
N ASP A 233 -0.48 -5.03 12.69
CA ASP A 233 0.35 -5.60 11.63
C ASP A 233 -0.49 -6.01 10.42
N VAL A 234 -0.11 -5.56 9.24
CA VAL A 234 -0.68 -5.96 7.97
C VAL A 234 0.16 -7.06 7.35
N ILE A 235 -0.43 -8.25 7.25
CA ILE A 235 0.22 -9.44 6.70
C ILE A 235 -0.27 -9.63 5.26
N SER A 236 0.65 -9.51 4.30
CA SER A 236 0.40 -9.73 2.87
C SER A 236 0.98 -11.07 2.44
N VAL A 237 0.17 -11.90 1.78
CA VAL A 237 0.58 -13.21 1.28
C VAL A 237 0.38 -13.23 -0.23
N ARG A 238 1.47 -13.22 -0.99
CA ARG A 238 1.41 -13.19 -2.47
C ARG A 238 0.63 -14.39 -3.01
N GLY A 239 -0.36 -14.11 -3.84
CA GLY A 239 -1.25 -15.13 -4.42
C GLY A 239 -2.46 -15.50 -3.54
N HIS A 240 -2.55 -15.01 -2.30
CA HIS A 240 -3.67 -15.26 -1.40
C HIS A 240 -4.40 -13.99 -0.96
N GLY A 241 -3.73 -12.84 -0.87
CA GLY A 241 -4.30 -11.58 -0.42
C GLY A 241 -3.59 -11.00 0.81
N ARG A 242 -4.29 -10.16 1.56
CA ARG A 242 -3.76 -9.54 2.78
C ARG A 242 -4.80 -9.47 3.87
N PHE A 243 -4.34 -9.44 5.11
CA PHE A 243 -5.16 -9.22 6.29
C PHE A 243 -4.37 -8.42 7.34
N ALA A 244 -5.09 -7.68 8.18
CA ALA A 244 -4.50 -7.07 9.37
C ALA A 244 -4.81 -7.92 10.60
N PHE A 245 -3.85 -8.08 11.49
CA PHE A 245 -4.07 -8.62 12.82
C PHE A 245 -4.56 -7.49 13.73
N VAL A 246 -5.82 -7.59 14.19
CA VAL A 246 -6.47 -6.52 14.97
C VAL A 246 -6.16 -6.67 16.44
N ALA A 247 -6.45 -7.84 17.02
CA ALA A 247 -6.22 -8.11 18.44
C ALA A 247 -6.36 -9.60 18.77
N GLU A 248 -5.93 -9.96 19.97
CA GLU A 248 -6.32 -11.22 20.60
C GLU A 248 -7.67 -11.02 21.34
N ALA A 249 -8.72 -11.66 20.85
CA ALA A 249 -10.09 -11.52 21.38
C ALA A 249 -10.44 -12.55 22.47
N GLY A 250 -9.44 -13.10 23.17
CA GLY A 250 -9.59 -14.07 24.24
C GLY A 250 -9.26 -15.51 23.82
N GLU A 251 -9.58 -16.46 24.67
CA GLU A 251 -9.29 -17.88 24.49
C GLU A 251 -10.56 -18.72 24.28
N THR A 252 -10.42 -19.78 23.50
CA THR A 252 -11.46 -20.81 23.38
C THR A 252 -11.41 -21.75 24.57
N ARG A 253 -12.54 -22.49 24.82
CA ARG A 253 -12.61 -23.54 25.87
C ARG A 253 -11.49 -24.60 25.77
N LYS A 254 -10.79 -24.71 24.62
CA LYS A 254 -9.68 -25.63 24.36
C LYS A 254 -8.32 -24.97 24.49
N GLY A 255 -8.20 -23.80 25.09
CA GLY A 255 -6.94 -23.06 25.28
C GLY A 255 -6.34 -22.53 23.99
N ARG A 256 -7.13 -22.29 22.95
CA ARG A 256 -6.66 -21.64 21.70
C ARG A 256 -6.97 -20.16 21.73
N VAL A 257 -6.05 -19.35 21.25
CA VAL A 257 -6.22 -17.91 21.07
C VAL A 257 -7.23 -17.65 19.96
N LYS A 258 -8.21 -16.80 20.24
CA LYS A 258 -9.14 -16.25 19.26
C LYS A 258 -8.55 -14.96 18.72
N ALA A 259 -7.92 -15.03 17.54
CA ALA A 259 -7.32 -13.87 16.88
C ALA A 259 -8.37 -13.17 16.01
N LEU A 260 -8.58 -11.88 16.23
CA LEU A 260 -9.40 -11.02 15.37
C LEU A 260 -8.55 -10.52 14.22
N VAL A 261 -9.00 -10.74 12.99
CA VAL A 261 -8.32 -10.33 11.78
C VAL A 261 -9.28 -9.59 10.84
N ARG A 262 -8.74 -8.62 10.10
CA ARG A 262 -9.48 -7.84 9.11
C ARG A 262 -8.94 -8.22 7.73
N ILE A 263 -9.79 -8.85 6.91
CA ILE A 263 -9.41 -9.36 5.58
C ILE A 263 -9.77 -8.29 4.54
N TYR A 264 -8.80 -7.98 3.65
CA TYR A 264 -8.93 -6.99 2.58
C TYR A 264 -9.21 -7.66 1.24
#